data_2c0381517f2786bf84dc6b0e44469441
#
_entry.id   2c0381517f2786bf84dc6b0e44469441
#
_cell.length_a   1.000
_cell.length_b   1.000
_cell.length_c   1.000
_cell.angle_alpha   90.00
_cell.angle_beta   90.00
_cell.angle_gamma   90.00
#
_symmetry.space_group_name_H-M   'P 1'
#
loop_
_entity.id
_entity.type
_entity.pdbx_description
1 polymer ?
#
loop_
_entity_poly.entity_id
_entity_poly.type
_entity_poly.pdbx_seq_one_letter_code
_entity_poly.pdbx_strand_id
1 'polypeptide(L)'
;MIDYKLYQNKNATSPCFKKFYARSAANETYDMTKLAKHMSNHNTPYSAGAIKGILTDMVSCIKELLLDGKNVKIDDLAIFSVGLKSVGSDKLEDFTVTHNIKGMRLNTRATGNLSINKLQLESQIREHPQYTKPATTAPTTPTDPTKA
;
A
#
# COMPACT_ATOMS: atom_id res chain seq x y z
N MET A 1 2.90 10.06 13.41
CA MET A 1 4.18 9.34 13.53
C MET A 1 3.99 7.94 13.03
N ILE A 2 4.90 7.45 12.16
CA ILE A 2 4.81 6.12 11.54
C ILE A 2 5.75 5.18 12.33
N ASP A 3 5.19 4.12 12.89
CA ASP A 3 5.97 3.12 13.60
C ASP A 3 6.54 2.08 12.63
N TYR A 4 7.79 1.64 12.86
CA TYR A 4 8.40 0.54 12.13
C TYR A 4 8.88 -0.58 13.05
N LYS A 5 8.99 -1.79 12.50
CA LYS A 5 9.60 -2.96 13.14
C LYS A 5 10.72 -3.49 12.26
N LEU A 6 11.80 -3.93 12.90
CA LEU A 6 12.90 -4.60 12.19
C LEU A 6 12.58 -6.08 12.00
N TYR A 7 12.97 -6.62 10.86
CA TYR A 7 12.94 -8.05 10.60
C TYR A 7 14.20 -8.48 9.84
N GLN A 8 14.57 -9.73 10.00
CA GLN A 8 15.68 -10.33 9.26
C GLN A 8 15.16 -11.09 8.04
N ASN A 9 15.77 -10.90 6.89
CA ASN A 9 15.45 -11.66 5.69
C ASN A 9 15.92 -13.11 5.86
N LYS A 10 14.96 -14.04 5.88
CA LYS A 10 15.20 -15.48 6.06
C LYS A 10 15.24 -16.24 4.74
N ASN A 11 15.09 -15.57 3.60
CA ASN A 11 15.14 -16.23 2.30
C ASN A 11 16.60 -16.55 1.94
N ALA A 12 16.97 -17.84 2.04
CA ALA A 12 18.33 -18.32 1.79
C ALA A 12 18.81 -18.13 0.34
N THR A 13 17.90 -18.03 -0.62
CA THR A 13 18.23 -17.84 -2.05
C THR A 13 18.40 -16.37 -2.43
N SER A 14 18.10 -15.45 -1.51
CA SER A 14 18.24 -14.02 -1.75
C SER A 14 19.66 -13.53 -1.46
N PRO A 15 20.24 -12.65 -2.31
CA PRO A 15 21.52 -11.97 -2.02
C PRO A 15 21.43 -11.09 -0.75
N CYS A 16 20.24 -10.88 -0.24
CA CYS A 16 19.94 -10.15 0.99
C CYS A 16 19.67 -11.07 2.19
N PHE A 17 20.04 -12.33 2.11
CA PHE A 17 19.90 -13.29 3.22
C PHE A 17 20.58 -12.78 4.49
N LYS A 18 19.89 -12.94 5.63
CA LYS A 18 20.34 -12.47 6.95
C LYS A 18 20.45 -10.93 7.13
N LYS A 19 20.23 -10.11 6.11
CA LYS A 19 20.19 -8.65 6.28
C LYS A 19 18.92 -8.22 7.01
N PHE A 20 19.06 -7.12 7.77
CA PHE A 20 17.92 -6.54 8.52
C PHE A 20 17.26 -5.44 7.70
N TYR A 21 15.93 -5.38 7.77
CA TYR A 21 15.10 -4.40 7.09
C TYR A 21 14.03 -3.87 8.03
N ALA A 22 13.63 -2.63 7.80
CA ALA A 22 12.46 -2.03 8.45
C ALA A 22 11.21 -2.28 7.61
N ARG A 23 10.08 -2.52 8.29
CA ARG A 23 8.75 -2.48 7.70
C ARG A 23 7.83 -1.66 8.58
N SER A 24 6.89 -0.94 7.98
CA SER A 24 5.90 -0.20 8.73
C SER A 24 5.06 -1.14 9.60
N ALA A 25 4.71 -0.66 10.79
CA ALA A 25 3.84 -1.36 11.73
C ALA A 25 2.60 -0.49 11.93
N ALA A 26 1.50 -0.83 11.27
CA ALA A 26 0.23 -0.17 11.52
C ALA A 26 -0.29 -0.57 12.91
N ASN A 27 -0.68 0.43 13.69
CA ASN A 27 -1.25 0.21 15.03
C ASN A 27 -2.72 -0.20 14.93
N GLU A 28 -3.43 0.35 13.96
CA GLU A 28 -4.86 0.12 13.75
C GLU A 28 -5.24 0.30 12.28
N THR A 29 -6.30 -0.38 11.86
CA THR A 29 -6.94 -0.15 10.57
C THR A 29 -8.27 0.59 10.78
N TYR A 30 -8.44 1.73 10.15
CA TYR A 30 -9.69 2.47 10.14
C TYR A 30 -10.57 1.97 9.00
N ASP A 31 -11.70 1.38 9.35
CA ASP A 31 -12.77 1.10 8.40
C ASP A 31 -13.58 2.37 8.10
N MET A 32 -14.52 2.28 7.18
CA MET A 32 -15.35 3.42 6.78
C MET A 32 -16.16 3.99 7.95
N THR A 33 -16.59 3.17 8.91
CA THR A 33 -17.35 3.60 10.08
C THR A 33 -16.48 4.40 11.05
N LYS A 34 -15.28 3.91 11.34
CA LYS A 34 -14.30 4.61 12.17
C LYS A 34 -13.84 5.91 11.51
N LEU A 35 -13.60 5.89 10.18
CA LEU A 35 -13.25 7.08 9.42
C LEU A 35 -14.36 8.13 9.50
N ALA A 36 -15.59 7.75 9.26
CA ALA A 36 -16.74 8.68 9.32
C ALA A 36 -16.92 9.28 10.73
N LYS A 37 -16.71 8.46 11.79
CA LYS A 37 -16.73 8.94 13.17
C LYS A 37 -15.57 9.91 13.44
N HIS A 38 -14.37 9.60 12.95
CA HIS A 38 -13.22 10.50 13.06
C HIS A 38 -13.49 11.84 12.38
N MET A 39 -14.00 11.81 11.14
CA MET A 39 -14.37 13.02 10.39
C MET A 39 -15.42 13.87 11.12
N SER A 40 -16.44 13.23 11.73
CA SER A 40 -17.48 13.95 12.46
C SER A 40 -16.98 14.72 13.70
N ASN A 41 -15.79 14.35 14.21
CA ASN A 41 -15.15 15.06 15.33
C ASN A 41 -14.38 16.34 14.91
N HIS A 42 -14.23 16.60 13.61
CA HIS A 42 -13.51 17.77 13.08
C HIS A 42 -14.39 19.01 12.86
N ASN A 43 -15.33 19.27 13.76
CA ASN A 43 -16.21 20.44 13.70
C ASN A 43 -16.98 20.58 12.37
N THR A 44 -17.50 19.48 11.87
CA THR A 44 -18.34 19.40 10.67
C THR A 44 -19.83 19.43 11.05
N PRO A 45 -20.72 20.02 10.24
CA PRO A 45 -22.16 19.97 10.49
C PRO A 45 -22.79 18.59 10.23
N TYR A 46 -22.02 17.63 9.70
CA TYR A 46 -22.52 16.32 9.31
C TYR A 46 -22.35 15.28 10.42
N SER A 47 -23.40 14.48 10.65
CA SER A 47 -23.32 13.33 11.54
C SER A 47 -22.42 12.23 10.94
N ALA A 48 -21.84 11.39 11.78
CA ALA A 48 -21.04 10.25 11.31
C ALA A 48 -21.82 9.32 10.36
N GLY A 49 -23.16 9.18 10.57
CA GLY A 49 -24.01 8.42 9.67
C GLY A 49 -24.15 9.06 8.29
N ALA A 50 -24.35 10.38 8.23
CA ALA A 50 -24.41 11.11 6.97
C ALA A 50 -23.09 11.03 6.20
N ILE A 51 -21.94 11.23 6.88
CA ILE A 51 -20.62 11.10 6.28
C ILE A 51 -20.40 9.69 5.73
N LYS A 52 -20.74 8.65 6.49
CA LYS A 52 -20.65 7.27 6.03
C LYS A 52 -21.49 7.00 4.78
N GLY A 53 -22.72 7.53 4.71
CA GLY A 53 -23.58 7.44 3.54
C GLY A 53 -22.90 8.04 2.31
N ILE A 54 -22.42 9.29 2.40
CA ILE A 54 -21.73 9.99 1.31
C ILE A 54 -20.49 9.21 0.83
N LEU A 55 -19.67 8.69 1.75
CA LEU A 55 -18.50 7.88 1.39
C LEU A 55 -18.89 6.57 0.69
N THR A 56 -19.97 5.94 1.10
CA THR A 56 -20.50 4.73 0.46
C THR A 56 -20.96 5.02 -0.97
N ASP A 57 -21.70 6.09 -1.16
CA ASP A 57 -22.18 6.52 -2.48
C ASP A 57 -21.02 6.92 -3.39
N MET A 58 -20.01 7.60 -2.86
CA MET A 58 -18.76 7.93 -3.59
C MET A 58 -18.10 6.66 -4.13
N VAL A 59 -17.94 5.62 -3.31
CA VAL A 59 -17.34 4.35 -3.75
C VAL A 59 -18.16 3.68 -4.85
N SER A 60 -19.50 3.71 -4.72
CA SER A 60 -20.41 3.16 -5.72
C SER A 60 -20.32 3.90 -7.06
N CYS A 61 -20.30 5.23 -7.02
CA CYS A 61 -20.15 6.07 -8.21
C CYS A 61 -18.77 5.88 -8.89
N ILE A 62 -17.69 5.76 -8.11
CA ILE A 62 -16.36 5.46 -8.65
C ILE A 62 -16.38 4.12 -9.41
N LYS A 63 -16.98 3.08 -8.81
CA LYS A 63 -17.10 1.77 -9.45
C LYS A 63 -17.89 1.85 -10.77
N GLU A 64 -19.01 2.55 -10.79
CA GLU A 64 -19.83 2.73 -12.00
C GLU A 64 -19.04 3.40 -13.11
N LEU A 65 -18.37 4.53 -12.82
CA LEU A 65 -17.58 5.27 -13.80
C LEU A 65 -16.40 4.45 -14.33
N LEU A 66 -15.73 3.67 -13.48
CA LEU A 66 -14.66 2.79 -13.91
C LEU A 66 -15.14 1.67 -14.83
N LEU A 67 -16.32 1.10 -14.57
CA LEU A 67 -16.94 0.09 -15.44
C LEU A 67 -17.41 0.67 -16.78
N ASP A 68 -17.70 1.97 -16.82
CA ASP A 68 -18.00 2.74 -18.04
C ASP A 68 -16.72 3.22 -18.76
N GLY A 69 -15.55 2.68 -18.37
CA GLY A 69 -14.26 2.98 -19.03
C GLY A 69 -13.68 4.35 -18.72
N LYS A 70 -14.21 5.05 -17.71
CA LYS A 70 -13.73 6.38 -17.31
C LYS A 70 -12.70 6.27 -16.21
N ASN A 71 -11.71 7.17 -16.20
CA ASN A 71 -10.82 7.36 -15.06
C ASN A 71 -11.45 8.36 -14.09
N VAL A 72 -11.33 8.10 -12.80
CA VAL A 72 -11.85 8.98 -11.75
C VAL A 72 -10.68 9.59 -10.99
N LYS A 73 -10.58 10.91 -11.01
CA LYS A 73 -9.62 11.66 -10.20
C LYS A 73 -10.36 12.33 -9.04
N ILE A 74 -9.90 12.06 -7.83
CA ILE A 74 -10.27 12.80 -6.63
C ILE A 74 -9.05 13.62 -6.23
N ASP A 75 -9.19 14.94 -6.24
CA ASP A 75 -8.09 15.83 -5.89
C ASP A 75 -7.63 15.57 -4.46
N ASP A 76 -6.33 15.66 -4.25
CA ASP A 76 -5.67 15.39 -2.96
C ASP A 76 -5.82 13.96 -2.42
N LEU A 77 -6.46 13.05 -3.14
CA LEU A 77 -6.63 11.64 -2.78
C LEU A 77 -5.92 10.74 -3.78
N ALA A 78 -6.56 10.44 -4.89
CA ALA A 78 -6.00 9.51 -5.87
C ALA A 78 -6.68 9.59 -7.24
N ILE A 79 -6.00 9.05 -8.25
CA ILE A 79 -6.57 8.72 -9.55
C ILE A 79 -6.81 7.21 -9.58
N PHE A 80 -8.02 6.82 -9.92
CA PHE A 80 -8.46 5.44 -10.13
C PHE A 80 -8.60 5.18 -11.63
N SER A 81 -8.09 4.06 -12.09
CA SER A 81 -8.20 3.63 -13.49
C SER A 81 -8.21 2.11 -13.60
N VAL A 82 -8.80 1.58 -14.67
CA VAL A 82 -8.80 0.14 -14.96
C VAL A 82 -7.77 -0.15 -16.04
N GLY A 83 -6.87 -1.10 -15.76
CA GLY A 83 -5.93 -1.64 -16.73
C GLY A 83 -6.32 -3.05 -17.14
N LEU A 84 -6.04 -3.42 -18.38
CA LEU A 84 -6.23 -4.78 -18.89
C LEU A 84 -4.95 -5.60 -18.70
N LYS A 85 -5.12 -6.88 -18.41
CA LYS A 85 -4.07 -7.89 -18.47
C LYS A 85 -4.27 -8.65 -19.76
N SER A 86 -3.31 -8.56 -20.68
CA SER A 86 -3.39 -9.24 -21.97
C SER A 86 -2.14 -10.07 -22.25
N VAL A 87 -2.31 -11.08 -23.11
CA VAL A 87 -1.24 -11.87 -23.71
C VAL A 87 -1.17 -11.47 -25.19
N GLY A 88 0.05 -11.34 -25.72
CA GLY A 88 0.25 -11.00 -27.13
C GLY A 88 -0.28 -12.06 -28.08
N SER A 89 -0.56 -11.66 -29.33
CA SER A 89 -0.84 -12.50 -30.47
C SER A 89 0.19 -12.18 -31.56
N ASP A 90 0.61 -13.17 -32.32
CA ASP A 90 1.60 -12.99 -33.40
C ASP A 90 1.01 -12.19 -34.58
N LYS A 91 -0.29 -12.31 -34.79
CA LYS A 91 -1.02 -11.56 -35.82
C LYS A 91 -2.19 -10.78 -35.23
N LEU A 92 -2.47 -9.63 -35.81
CA LEU A 92 -3.60 -8.78 -35.39
C LEU A 92 -4.94 -9.50 -35.51
N GLU A 93 -5.10 -10.28 -36.58
CA GLU A 93 -6.32 -11.04 -36.93
C GLU A 93 -6.63 -12.14 -35.91
N ASP A 94 -5.60 -12.68 -35.25
CA ASP A 94 -5.73 -13.75 -34.26
C ASP A 94 -6.02 -13.20 -32.84
N PHE A 95 -5.99 -11.86 -32.67
CA PHE A 95 -6.27 -11.26 -31.37
C PHE A 95 -7.77 -11.30 -31.08
N THR A 96 -8.14 -12.03 -30.04
CA THR A 96 -9.53 -12.10 -29.55
C THR A 96 -9.60 -11.75 -28.07
N VAL A 97 -10.71 -11.13 -27.68
CA VAL A 97 -10.96 -10.77 -26.26
C VAL A 97 -10.87 -12.01 -25.38
N THR A 98 -11.49 -13.10 -25.81
CA THR A 98 -11.57 -14.36 -25.05
C THR A 98 -10.21 -15.02 -24.83
N HIS A 99 -9.32 -14.99 -25.83
CA HIS A 99 -8.03 -15.67 -25.74
C HIS A 99 -6.92 -14.75 -25.21
N ASN A 100 -6.98 -13.46 -25.53
CA ASN A 100 -5.86 -12.58 -25.26
C ASN A 100 -6.07 -11.69 -24.02
N ILE A 101 -7.31 -11.36 -23.62
CA ILE A 101 -7.57 -10.60 -22.41
C ILE A 101 -7.78 -11.57 -21.24
N LYS A 102 -6.81 -11.59 -20.31
CA LYS A 102 -6.78 -12.51 -19.17
C LYS A 102 -7.41 -11.92 -17.91
N GLY A 103 -7.79 -10.65 -17.92
CA GLY A 103 -8.45 -10.01 -16.80
C GLY A 103 -8.20 -8.50 -16.73
N MET A 104 -8.66 -7.93 -15.63
CA MET A 104 -8.52 -6.49 -15.33
C MET A 104 -7.76 -6.29 -14.03
N ARG A 105 -7.23 -5.11 -13.85
CA ARG A 105 -6.62 -4.66 -12.59
C ARG A 105 -7.06 -3.24 -12.29
N LEU A 106 -7.31 -2.96 -11.03
CA LEU A 106 -7.49 -1.60 -10.56
C LEU A 106 -6.11 -0.96 -10.35
N ASN A 107 -5.86 0.16 -11.01
CA ASN A 107 -4.70 0.99 -10.76
C ASN A 107 -5.14 2.18 -9.92
N THR A 108 -4.37 2.46 -8.86
CA THR A 108 -4.61 3.62 -8.00
C THR A 108 -3.30 4.35 -7.82
N ARG A 109 -3.30 5.66 -8.07
CA ARG A 109 -2.14 6.53 -7.89
C ARG A 109 -2.52 7.72 -7.03
N ALA A 110 -1.87 7.86 -5.87
CA ALA A 110 -2.06 9.00 -4.97
C ALA A 110 -1.72 10.33 -5.66
N THR A 111 -2.47 11.37 -5.31
CA THR A 111 -2.32 12.74 -5.86
C THR A 111 -2.33 13.78 -4.75
N GLY A 112 -1.85 14.98 -5.07
CA GLY A 112 -1.90 16.13 -4.18
C GLY A 112 -1.27 15.86 -2.82
N ASN A 113 -2.02 16.08 -1.76
CA ASN A 113 -1.54 15.95 -0.38
C ASN A 113 -1.21 14.51 0.03
N LEU A 114 -1.81 13.51 -0.62
CA LEU A 114 -1.46 12.09 -0.39
C LEU A 114 -0.32 11.59 -1.28
N SER A 115 0.31 12.46 -2.09
CA SER A 115 1.49 12.06 -2.85
C SER A 115 2.63 11.68 -1.90
N ILE A 116 3.42 10.66 -2.29
CA ILE A 116 4.50 10.13 -1.45
C ILE A 116 5.51 11.22 -1.03
N ASN A 117 5.81 12.15 -1.93
CA ASN A 117 6.74 13.24 -1.64
C ASN A 117 6.23 14.15 -0.51
N LYS A 118 4.93 14.49 -0.51
CA LYS A 118 4.33 15.29 0.55
C LYS A 118 4.24 14.54 1.87
N LEU A 119 3.80 13.29 1.83
CA LEU A 119 3.76 12.43 3.01
C LEU A 119 5.16 12.25 3.65
N GLN A 120 6.22 12.14 2.84
CA GLN A 120 7.58 12.05 3.34
C GLN A 120 8.04 13.32 4.05
N LEU A 121 7.70 14.51 3.53
CA LEU A 121 8.07 15.78 4.15
C LEU A 121 7.42 15.98 5.53
N GLU A 122 6.21 15.48 5.72
CA GLU A 122 5.44 15.64 6.95
C GLU A 122 5.58 14.47 7.92
N SER A 123 6.15 13.34 7.45
CA SER A 123 6.22 12.12 8.24
C SER A 123 7.36 12.15 9.27
N GLN A 124 7.07 11.63 10.46
CA GLN A 124 8.06 11.28 11.46
C GLN A 124 8.03 9.76 11.65
N ILE A 125 9.20 9.14 11.68
CA ILE A 125 9.36 7.68 11.77
C ILE A 125 10.03 7.33 13.09
N ARG A 126 9.49 6.33 13.80
CA ARG A 126 10.09 5.81 15.04
C ARG A 126 10.00 4.29 15.10
N GLU A 127 10.89 3.69 15.87
CA GLU A 127 10.80 2.27 16.16
C GLU A 127 9.61 1.98 17.09
N HIS A 128 8.83 0.94 16.77
CA HIS A 128 7.67 0.54 17.58
C HIS A 128 8.14 0.12 18.99
N PRO A 129 7.55 0.64 20.07
CA PRO A 129 8.06 0.42 21.43
C PRO A 129 7.96 -1.03 21.92
N GLN A 130 7.04 -1.80 21.37
CA GLN A 130 6.75 -3.16 21.84
C GLN A 130 6.75 -4.16 20.67
N TYR A 131 7.88 -4.83 20.44
CA TYR A 131 7.98 -6.02 19.59
C TYR A 131 9.24 -6.81 19.92
N THR A 132 9.27 -8.11 19.58
CA THR A 132 10.46 -8.94 19.71
C THR A 132 11.44 -8.60 18.59
N LYS A 133 12.57 -7.99 18.94
CA LYS A 133 13.63 -7.69 17.96
C LYS A 133 14.26 -8.98 17.44
N PRO A 134 14.66 -9.03 16.15
CA PRO A 134 15.43 -10.14 15.64
C PRO A 134 16.75 -10.28 16.42
N ALA A 135 17.15 -11.52 16.74
CA ALA A 135 18.42 -11.77 17.41
C ALA A 135 19.60 -11.28 16.55
N THR A 136 20.47 -10.49 17.14
CA THR A 136 21.74 -10.12 16.52
C THR A 136 22.69 -11.30 16.69
N THR A 137 22.88 -12.10 15.63
CA THR A 137 24.04 -13.02 15.61
C THR A 137 25.28 -12.15 15.45
N ALA A 138 26.02 -11.97 16.53
CA ALA A 138 27.35 -11.36 16.49
C ALA A 138 28.18 -12.10 15.44
N PRO A 139 28.99 -11.39 14.61
CA PRO A 139 29.96 -12.06 13.75
C PRO A 139 30.91 -12.84 14.63
N THR A 140 30.92 -14.17 14.52
CA THR A 140 32.00 -14.99 15.05
C THR A 140 33.27 -14.55 14.34
N THR A 141 34.15 -13.88 15.06
CA THR A 141 35.53 -13.60 14.65
C THR A 141 36.17 -14.93 14.32
N PRO A 142 36.75 -15.11 13.13
CA PRO A 142 37.56 -16.29 12.85
C PRO A 142 38.74 -16.27 13.81
N THR A 143 38.83 -17.21 14.72
CA THR A 143 40.04 -17.50 15.48
C THR A 143 41.10 -17.98 14.49
N ASP A 144 42.12 -17.16 14.31
CA ASP A 144 43.31 -17.49 13.55
C ASP A 144 44.05 -18.67 14.24
N PRO A 145 44.25 -19.83 13.58
CA PRO A 145 44.94 -20.97 14.18
C PRO A 145 46.45 -20.92 13.86
N THR A 146 47.12 -19.79 14.07
CA THR A 146 48.58 -19.76 13.88
C THR A 146 49.26 -19.10 15.04
N LYS A 147 49.45 -19.84 16.14
CA LYS A 147 50.57 -19.72 17.06
C LYS A 147 50.64 -20.95 17.96
N ALA A 148 51.36 -21.93 17.54
CA ALA A 148 52.13 -22.87 18.36
C ALA A 148 53.45 -23.17 17.66
#